data_70b5c8169f5356696742ce9fb53e5af2
#
_entry.id   70b5c8169f5356696742ce9fb53e5af2
#
_cell.length_a   1.000
_cell.length_b   1.000
_cell.length_c   1.000
_cell.angle_alpha   90.00
_cell.angle_beta   90.00
_cell.angle_gamma   90.00
#
_symmetry.space_group_name_H-M   'P 1'
#
loop_
_entity.id
_entity.type
_entity.pdbx_description
1 polymer ?
#
loop_
_entity_poly.entity_id
_entity_poly.type
_entity_poly.pdbx_seq_one_letter_code
_entity_poly.pdbx_strand_id
1 'polypeptide(L)'
;MSVKVPKKRGRKPIVIDYDRVEYLASLNLGIMDICRSLGIGWDTFNKHRTKKNSELSEALNRGKAKGLQLATTKLMEKIQDGEFNAIQFYLKSADRDTWSDKQTVEHTLNIKDALSNANARIINGETLEQETLNLKDAKD
;
A
#
# COMPACT_ATOMS: atom_id res chain seq x y z
N MET A 1 42.96 32.74 -38.29
CA MET A 1 41.50 32.48 -38.17
C MET A 1 41.25 31.66 -36.89
N SER A 2 40.63 32.29 -35.88
CA SER A 2 40.40 31.64 -34.58
C SER A 2 39.10 30.84 -34.64
N VAL A 3 39.20 29.50 -34.58
CA VAL A 3 38.03 28.63 -34.56
C VAL A 3 37.39 28.73 -33.19
N LYS A 4 36.22 29.37 -33.07
CA LYS A 4 35.41 29.40 -31.87
C LYS A 4 34.81 28.01 -31.65
N VAL A 5 35.37 27.23 -30.68
CA VAL A 5 34.77 25.99 -30.20
C VAL A 5 33.44 26.32 -29.52
N PRO A 6 32.28 25.76 -29.94
CA PRO A 6 31.00 26.05 -29.31
C PRO A 6 30.98 25.48 -27.89
N LYS A 7 30.81 26.35 -26.90
CA LYS A 7 30.59 25.93 -25.51
C LYS A 7 29.30 25.10 -25.45
N LYS A 8 29.39 23.82 -25.09
CA LYS A 8 28.23 22.95 -24.80
C LYS A 8 27.41 23.60 -23.69
N ARG A 9 26.31 24.30 -24.06
CA ARG A 9 25.31 24.81 -23.14
C ARG A 9 24.39 23.65 -22.80
N GLY A 10 24.51 23.11 -21.60
CA GLY A 10 23.62 22.07 -21.09
C GLY A 10 23.71 21.98 -19.56
N ARG A 11 22.60 21.61 -18.92
CA ARG A 11 22.58 21.32 -17.48
C ARG A 11 23.55 20.18 -17.18
N LYS A 12 24.36 20.34 -16.13
CA LYS A 12 25.29 19.28 -15.70
C LYS A 12 24.50 17.98 -15.48
N PRO A 13 25.02 16.83 -15.96
CA PRO A 13 24.37 15.56 -15.69
C PRO A 13 24.31 15.33 -14.17
N ILE A 14 23.18 14.80 -13.70
CA ILE A 14 22.99 14.47 -12.29
C ILE A 14 23.74 13.18 -12.04
N VAL A 15 24.66 13.19 -11.07
CA VAL A 15 25.33 12.00 -10.59
C VAL A 15 24.48 11.41 -9.46
N ILE A 16 24.09 10.15 -9.63
CA ILE A 16 23.29 9.41 -8.62
C ILE A 16 24.26 8.54 -7.83
N ASP A 17 24.24 8.70 -6.51
CA ASP A 17 24.98 7.86 -5.58
C ASP A 17 24.20 6.57 -5.34
N TYR A 18 24.61 5.49 -6.00
CA TYR A 18 23.91 4.19 -5.92
C TYR A 18 24.06 3.53 -4.55
N ASP A 19 25.16 3.73 -3.85
CA ASP A 19 25.37 3.18 -2.51
C ASP A 19 24.40 3.81 -1.51
N ARG A 20 24.22 5.11 -1.64
CA ARG A 20 23.24 5.84 -0.83
C ARG A 20 21.80 5.44 -1.17
N VAL A 21 21.48 5.19 -2.44
CA VAL A 21 20.18 4.64 -2.87
C VAL A 21 19.95 3.27 -2.25
N GLU A 22 20.93 2.38 -2.31
CA GLU A 22 20.85 1.04 -1.73
C GLU A 22 20.63 1.09 -0.22
N TYR A 23 21.36 1.97 0.48
CA TYR A 23 21.16 2.19 1.92
C TYR A 23 19.74 2.69 2.24
N LEU A 24 19.25 3.71 1.54
CA LEU A 24 17.89 4.24 1.76
C LEU A 24 16.82 3.19 1.45
N ALA A 25 17.01 2.39 0.41
CA ALA A 25 16.13 1.30 0.05
C ALA A 25 16.12 0.18 1.11
N SER A 26 17.25 -0.06 1.79
CA SER A 26 17.33 -1.04 2.88
C SER A 26 16.53 -0.65 4.11
N LEU A 27 16.27 0.65 4.30
CA LEU A 27 15.36 1.17 5.31
C LEU A 27 13.87 1.08 4.91
N ASN A 28 13.58 0.44 3.79
CA ASN A 28 12.23 0.30 3.20
C ASN A 28 11.54 1.65 2.90
N LEU A 29 12.31 2.69 2.60
CA LEU A 29 11.77 3.98 2.21
C LEU A 29 11.10 3.92 0.84
N GLY A 30 10.02 4.68 0.68
CA GLY A 30 9.34 4.86 -0.60
C GLY A 30 10.22 5.61 -1.61
N ILE A 31 9.97 5.39 -2.91
CA ILE A 31 10.76 6.04 -3.98
C ILE A 31 10.73 7.57 -3.86
N MET A 32 9.60 8.16 -3.47
CA MET A 32 9.49 9.62 -3.29
C MET A 32 10.37 10.13 -2.15
N ASP A 33 10.49 9.37 -1.07
CA ASP A 33 11.32 9.74 0.08
C ASP A 33 12.82 9.58 -0.24
N ILE A 34 13.17 8.55 -1.03
CA ILE A 34 14.52 8.39 -1.57
C ILE A 34 14.87 9.57 -2.46
N CYS A 35 13.99 9.99 -3.38
CA CYS A 35 14.19 11.17 -4.23
C CYS A 35 14.42 12.44 -3.39
N ARG A 36 13.60 12.66 -2.36
CA ARG A 36 13.73 13.81 -1.45
C ARG A 36 15.07 13.78 -0.70
N SER A 37 15.46 12.60 -0.20
CA SER A 37 16.72 12.43 0.53
C SER A 37 17.96 12.66 -0.33
N LEU A 38 17.85 12.37 -1.64
CA LEU A 38 18.93 12.60 -2.62
C LEU A 38 18.90 13.98 -3.25
N GLY A 39 17.84 14.77 -3.03
CA GLY A 39 17.64 16.07 -3.68
C GLY A 39 17.43 15.96 -5.20
N ILE A 40 16.90 14.82 -5.68
CA ILE A 40 16.68 14.54 -7.10
C ILE A 40 15.18 14.57 -7.39
N GLY A 41 14.77 15.29 -8.46
CA GLY A 41 13.37 15.31 -8.89
C GLY A 41 12.92 13.91 -9.33
N TRP A 42 11.66 13.56 -8.99
CA TRP A 42 11.06 12.26 -9.28
C TRP A 42 11.15 11.86 -10.77
N ASP A 43 10.86 12.80 -11.69
CA ASP A 43 10.92 12.54 -13.13
C ASP A 43 12.32 12.10 -13.57
N THR A 44 13.35 12.77 -13.05
CA THR A 44 14.75 12.47 -13.36
C THR A 44 15.12 11.09 -12.79
N PHE A 45 14.77 10.84 -11.54
CA PHE A 45 15.01 9.55 -10.89
C PHE A 45 14.30 8.41 -11.64
N ASN A 46 13.03 8.60 -12.01
CA ASN A 46 12.25 7.61 -12.72
C ASN A 46 12.81 7.32 -14.13
N LYS A 47 13.26 8.35 -14.86
CA LYS A 47 13.95 8.17 -16.15
C LYS A 47 15.21 7.32 -16.04
N HIS A 48 15.97 7.46 -14.96
CA HIS A 48 17.14 6.61 -14.71
C HIS A 48 16.75 5.19 -14.31
N ARG A 49 15.70 5.04 -13.48
CA ARG A 49 15.22 3.74 -13.00
C ARG A 49 14.64 2.87 -14.12
N THR A 50 13.92 3.45 -15.08
CA THR A 50 13.22 2.72 -16.15
C THR A 50 14.10 2.37 -17.34
N LYS A 51 15.36 2.78 -17.35
CA LYS A 51 16.30 2.37 -18.40
C LYS A 51 16.54 0.86 -18.34
N LYS A 52 16.71 0.24 -19.53
CA LYS A 52 17.10 -1.16 -19.61
C LYS A 52 18.46 -1.35 -18.93
N ASN A 53 18.59 -2.34 -18.07
CA ASN A 53 19.78 -2.61 -17.24
C ASN A 53 20.18 -1.40 -16.37
N SER A 54 19.22 -0.83 -15.65
CA SER A 54 19.47 0.32 -14.80
C SER A 54 20.18 -0.08 -13.51
N GLU A 55 21.40 0.41 -13.30
CA GLU A 55 22.13 0.28 -12.03
C GLU A 55 21.33 0.82 -10.84
N LEU A 56 20.53 1.86 -11.09
CA LEU A 56 19.62 2.41 -10.09
C LEU A 56 18.55 1.40 -9.65
N SER A 57 17.97 0.68 -10.62
CA SER A 57 16.98 -0.38 -10.31
C SER A 57 17.59 -1.52 -9.53
N GLU A 58 18.83 -1.91 -9.90
CA GLU A 58 19.56 -2.94 -9.19
C GLU A 58 19.92 -2.52 -7.76
N ALA A 59 20.40 -1.29 -7.57
CA ALA A 59 20.69 -0.74 -6.24
C ALA A 59 19.43 -0.73 -5.34
N LEU A 60 18.28 -0.32 -5.87
CA LEU A 60 17.01 -0.38 -5.15
C LEU A 60 16.63 -1.80 -4.74
N ASN A 61 16.78 -2.77 -5.64
CA ASN A 61 16.47 -4.18 -5.37
C ASN A 61 17.42 -4.78 -4.34
N ARG A 62 18.75 -4.52 -4.46
CA ARG A 62 19.75 -4.95 -3.47
C ARG A 62 19.44 -4.36 -2.09
N GLY A 63 19.12 -3.07 -2.03
CA GLY A 63 18.78 -2.41 -0.77
C GLY A 63 17.57 -3.06 -0.11
N LYS A 64 16.47 -3.26 -0.84
CA LYS A 64 15.28 -3.93 -0.32
C LYS A 64 15.58 -5.34 0.18
N ALA A 65 16.37 -6.11 -0.57
CA ALA A 65 16.78 -7.45 -0.16
C ALA A 65 17.59 -7.43 1.14
N LYS A 66 18.53 -6.49 1.29
CA LYS A 66 19.30 -6.32 2.55
C LYS A 66 18.40 -5.96 3.73
N GLY A 67 17.46 -5.05 3.54
CA GLY A 67 16.50 -4.67 4.60
C GLY A 67 15.63 -5.86 5.03
N LEU A 68 15.11 -6.62 4.07
CA LEU A 68 14.33 -7.82 4.34
C LEU A 68 15.17 -8.89 5.06
N GLN A 69 16.40 -9.11 4.60
CA GLN A 69 17.32 -10.05 5.22
C GLN A 69 17.59 -9.70 6.68
N LEU A 70 17.87 -8.42 6.98
CA LEU A 70 18.10 -7.95 8.35
C LEU A 70 16.87 -8.18 9.24
N ALA A 71 15.68 -7.79 8.76
CA ALA A 71 14.43 -7.99 9.50
C ALA A 71 14.14 -9.48 9.77
N THR A 72 14.34 -10.33 8.74
CA THR A 72 14.15 -11.79 8.88
C THR A 72 15.15 -12.39 9.86
N THR A 73 16.42 -11.99 9.80
CA THR A 73 17.44 -12.46 10.74
C THR A 73 17.06 -12.10 12.18
N LYS A 74 16.66 -10.85 12.41
CA LYS A 74 16.24 -10.42 13.75
C LYS A 74 14.97 -11.11 14.24
N LEU A 75 14.02 -11.39 13.35
CA LEU A 75 12.85 -12.20 13.70
C LEU A 75 13.25 -13.61 14.11
N MET A 76 14.14 -14.27 13.34
CA MET A 76 14.60 -15.63 13.64
C MET A 76 15.39 -15.70 14.95
N GLU A 77 16.25 -14.68 15.24
CA GLU A 77 16.91 -14.56 16.54
C GLU A 77 15.89 -14.54 17.68
N LYS A 78 14.84 -13.72 17.56
CA LYS A 78 13.77 -13.63 18.56
C LYS A 78 12.95 -14.91 18.74
N ILE A 79 12.76 -15.65 17.67
CA ILE A 79 12.11 -16.97 17.72
C ILE A 79 12.99 -17.97 18.48
N GLN A 80 14.32 -17.96 18.24
CA GLN A 80 15.26 -18.83 18.93
C GLN A 80 15.35 -18.48 20.43
N ASP A 81 15.20 -17.20 20.80
CA ASP A 81 15.12 -16.75 22.18
C ASP A 81 13.79 -17.18 22.87
N GLY A 82 12.87 -17.77 22.14
CA GLY A 82 11.57 -18.24 22.66
C GLY A 82 10.54 -17.14 22.85
N GLU A 83 10.69 -15.97 22.21
CA GLU A 83 9.75 -14.87 22.34
C GLU A 83 8.39 -15.23 21.70
N PHE A 84 7.36 -15.36 22.52
CA PHE A 84 6.03 -15.81 22.10
C PHE A 84 5.44 -14.99 20.96
N ASN A 85 5.56 -13.66 21.01
CA ASN A 85 5.04 -12.77 19.98
C ASN A 85 5.72 -12.99 18.61
N ALA A 86 7.03 -13.23 18.61
CA ALA A 86 7.80 -13.52 17.40
C ALA A 86 7.39 -14.86 16.79
N ILE A 87 7.22 -15.88 17.63
CA ILE A 87 6.74 -17.22 17.22
C ILE A 87 5.33 -17.12 16.64
N GLN A 88 4.42 -16.45 17.35
CA GLN A 88 3.05 -16.26 16.89
C GLN A 88 2.98 -15.50 15.57
N PHE A 89 3.75 -14.41 15.43
CA PHE A 89 3.84 -13.65 14.18
C PHE A 89 4.33 -14.52 13.02
N TYR A 90 5.38 -15.30 13.24
CA TYR A 90 5.94 -16.19 12.22
C TYR A 90 4.93 -17.24 11.78
N LEU A 91 4.28 -17.93 12.73
CA LEU A 91 3.28 -18.95 12.43
C LEU A 91 2.09 -18.38 11.65
N LYS A 92 1.58 -17.21 12.05
CA LYS A 92 0.48 -16.52 11.35
C LYS A 92 0.85 -16.06 9.94
N SER A 93 2.12 -15.75 9.70
CA SER A 93 2.58 -15.29 8.38
C SER A 93 3.01 -16.44 7.46
N ALA A 94 3.59 -17.51 8.00
CA ALA A 94 4.07 -18.66 7.25
C ALA A 94 2.94 -19.63 6.87
N ASP A 95 2.00 -19.86 7.76
CA ASP A 95 0.85 -20.76 7.56
C ASP A 95 -0.44 -20.07 8.04
N ARG A 96 -0.94 -19.23 7.16
CA ARG A 96 -2.12 -18.41 7.43
C ARG A 96 -3.41 -19.23 7.61
N ASP A 97 -3.49 -20.39 6.97
CA ASP A 97 -4.71 -21.20 7.01
C ASP A 97 -4.88 -21.92 8.35
N THR A 98 -3.76 -22.34 8.95
CA THR A 98 -3.76 -23.05 10.23
C THR A 98 -3.72 -22.08 11.43
N TRP A 99 -2.98 -20.97 11.32
CA TRP A 99 -2.66 -20.10 12.45
C TRP A 99 -3.27 -18.69 12.38
N SER A 100 -4.09 -18.38 11.35
CA SER A 100 -4.77 -17.08 11.33
C SER A 100 -5.81 -17.01 12.45
N ASP A 101 -5.91 -15.86 13.11
CA ASP A 101 -7.09 -15.53 13.91
C ASP A 101 -8.25 -15.38 12.91
N LYS A 102 -8.93 -16.47 12.60
CA LYS A 102 -10.16 -16.45 11.79
C LYS A 102 -11.26 -15.78 12.61
N GLN A 103 -11.20 -14.49 12.77
CA GLN A 103 -12.42 -13.73 12.82
C GLN A 103 -12.97 -13.75 11.38
N THR A 104 -13.63 -14.84 11.04
CA THR A 104 -14.58 -14.81 9.93
C THR A 104 -15.70 -13.90 10.38
N VAL A 105 -15.52 -12.61 10.23
CA VAL A 105 -16.64 -11.70 10.16
C VAL A 105 -17.30 -12.11 8.85
N GLU A 106 -18.17 -13.09 8.93
CA GLU A 106 -19.13 -13.36 7.87
C GLU A 106 -20.03 -12.13 7.78
N HIS A 107 -19.54 -11.10 7.11
CA HIS A 107 -20.40 -10.15 6.46
C HIS A 107 -21.07 -10.89 5.29
N THR A 108 -21.85 -11.90 5.59
CA THR A 108 -22.99 -12.26 4.76
C THR A 108 -23.94 -11.07 4.87
N LEU A 109 -23.61 -10.00 4.15
CA LEU A 109 -24.64 -9.08 3.70
C LEU A 109 -25.56 -9.94 2.85
N ASN A 110 -26.55 -10.56 3.53
CA ASN A 110 -27.61 -11.24 2.84
C ASN A 110 -28.41 -10.15 2.14
N ILE A 111 -27.98 -9.83 0.92
CA ILE A 111 -28.60 -8.77 0.09
C ILE A 111 -30.10 -9.06 -0.06
N LYS A 112 -30.49 -10.33 -0.04
CA LYS A 112 -31.91 -10.73 -0.02
C LYS A 112 -32.62 -10.26 1.25
N ASP A 113 -32.01 -10.45 2.41
CA ASP A 113 -32.61 -10.01 3.67
C ASP A 113 -32.65 -8.48 3.80
N ALA A 114 -31.59 -7.80 3.33
CA ALA A 114 -31.55 -6.35 3.29
C ALA A 114 -32.62 -5.78 2.35
N LEU A 115 -32.79 -6.36 1.15
CA LEU A 115 -33.85 -6.00 0.20
C LEU A 115 -35.24 -6.34 0.72
N SER A 116 -35.42 -7.51 1.33
CA SER A 116 -36.69 -7.89 1.95
C SER A 116 -37.08 -6.92 3.06
N ASN A 117 -36.16 -6.55 3.94
CA ASN A 117 -36.40 -5.59 5.00
C ASN A 117 -36.66 -4.17 4.45
N ALA A 118 -36.00 -3.75 3.38
CA ALA A 118 -36.24 -2.49 2.71
C ALA A 118 -37.65 -2.45 2.08
N ASN A 119 -38.03 -3.52 1.38
CA ASN A 119 -39.38 -3.64 0.79
C ASN A 119 -40.47 -3.69 1.85
N ALA A 120 -40.25 -4.40 2.96
CA ALA A 120 -41.20 -4.43 4.07
C ALA A 120 -41.42 -3.03 4.69
N ARG A 121 -40.37 -2.21 4.76
CA ARG A 121 -40.49 -0.81 5.25
C ARG A 121 -41.28 0.08 4.29
N ILE A 122 -41.10 -0.10 2.97
CA ILE A 122 -41.86 0.65 1.95
C ILE A 122 -43.33 0.29 2.01
N ILE A 123 -43.65 -1.00 2.05
CA ILE A 123 -45.05 -1.49 2.14
C ILE A 123 -45.73 -0.97 3.42
N ASN A 124 -45.05 -1.00 4.56
CA ASN A 124 -45.57 -0.46 5.81
C ASN A 124 -45.70 1.05 5.78
N GLY A 125 -44.83 1.78 5.07
CA GLY A 125 -44.95 3.23 4.86
C GLY A 125 -46.18 3.60 4.02
N GLU A 126 -46.43 2.88 2.93
CA GLU A 126 -47.61 3.09 2.08
C GLU A 126 -48.94 2.80 2.81
N THR A 127 -48.93 1.73 3.64
CA THR A 127 -50.11 1.41 4.46
C THR A 127 -50.44 2.50 5.49
N LEU A 128 -49.40 3.11 6.09
CA LEU A 128 -49.60 4.21 7.03
C LEU A 128 -50.11 5.48 6.36
N GLU A 129 -49.66 5.77 5.13
CA GLU A 129 -50.19 6.91 4.36
C GLU A 129 -51.64 6.71 3.94
N GLN A 130 -52.02 5.50 3.54
CA GLN A 130 -53.41 5.18 3.21
C GLN A 130 -54.34 5.24 4.43
N GLU A 131 -53.90 4.77 5.59
CA GLU A 131 -54.68 4.89 6.83
C GLU A 131 -54.88 6.35 7.27
N THR A 132 -53.83 7.20 7.10
CA THR A 132 -53.91 8.61 7.42
C THR A 132 -54.82 9.40 6.48
N LEU A 133 -54.92 9.01 5.21
CA LEU A 133 -55.84 9.57 4.23
C LEU A 133 -57.31 9.19 4.55
N ASN A 134 -57.55 7.90 4.85
CA ASN A 134 -58.89 7.42 5.21
C ASN A 134 -59.44 8.05 6.51
N LEU A 135 -58.53 8.38 7.45
CA LEU A 135 -58.92 9.08 8.70
C LEU A 135 -59.26 10.56 8.49
N LYS A 136 -58.77 11.20 7.43
CA LYS A 136 -59.10 12.57 7.07
C LYS A 136 -60.47 12.64 6.38
N ASP A 137 -60.77 11.71 5.49
CA ASP A 137 -62.03 11.63 4.76
C ASP A 137 -63.23 11.21 5.63
N ALA A 138 -62.98 10.64 6.81
CA ALA A 138 -64.04 10.26 7.77
C ALA A 138 -64.43 11.38 8.76
N LYS A 139 -63.85 12.60 8.63
CA LYS A 139 -64.09 13.73 9.51
C LYS A 139 -64.79 14.89 8.84
N ASP A 140 -65.13 14.81 7.57
CA ASP A 140 -66.00 15.72 6.83
C ASP A 140 -67.37 15.06 6.61
#